data_ab2dfc898d45b6c5255d5e106265b9ae
#
_entry.id   ab2dfc898d45b6c5255d5e106265b9ae
#
_cell.length_a   1.000
_cell.length_b   1.000
_cell.length_c   1.000
_cell.angle_alpha   90.00
_cell.angle_beta   90.00
_cell.angle_gamma   90.00
#
_symmetry.space_group_name_H-M   'P 1'
#
loop_
_entity.id
_entity.type
_entity.pdbx_description
1 polymer ?
#
loop_
_entity_poly.entity_id
_entity_poly.type
_entity_poly.pdbx_seq_one_letter_code
_entity_poly.pdbx_strand_id
1 'polypeptide(L)'
;EIPITELKSFELNARDSVVAPSFSNISEHILEVTISGMVTRPGKYFFMEGEKLSNIIDRAGGYKDNAYIYGGALFRKEALEKEKLYAEINYADTINYIVSNIGKPGASQVSSSALEILVEELKSKQFTGRVIANFDTQLLKQNQGNDLILEHGDEIVIPTIQKVVYLFGDFKNPVNLTYDSAFGVKDYIRLAGGLKDSANSQLVVIDPDGKSHIYSSSKFLLGRSSLDIYPGSIIYAPRDVGKLSGILYASALSPILSSLALSLASLNTINN
;
A
#
# COMPACT_ATOMS: atom_id res chain seq x y z
N GLU A 1 -15.56 -24.81 38.14
CA GLU A 1 -15.22 -24.32 36.78
C GLU A 1 -16.49 -23.80 36.14
N ILE A 2 -16.44 -22.55 35.67
CA ILE A 2 -17.58 -21.90 35.01
C ILE A 2 -17.34 -21.98 33.51
N PRO A 3 -18.25 -22.56 32.73
CA PRO A 3 -18.14 -22.57 31.28
C PRO A 3 -18.11 -21.13 30.71
N ILE A 4 -17.35 -20.88 29.65
CA ILE A 4 -17.26 -19.58 28.99
C ILE A 4 -18.63 -19.05 28.56
N THR A 5 -19.58 -19.91 28.24
CA THR A 5 -20.96 -19.57 27.90
C THR A 5 -21.76 -18.92 29.04
N GLU A 6 -21.37 -19.17 30.29
CA GLU A 6 -22.03 -18.67 31.49
C GLU A 6 -21.37 -17.44 32.10
N LEU A 7 -20.17 -17.07 31.62
CA LEU A 7 -19.40 -15.91 32.13
C LEU A 7 -20.15 -14.57 31.99
N LYS A 8 -21.07 -14.44 31.05
CA LYS A 8 -21.85 -13.22 30.84
C LYS A 8 -22.92 -12.98 31.90
N SER A 9 -23.32 -14.02 32.60
CA SER A 9 -24.40 -13.98 33.65
C SER A 9 -23.88 -14.21 35.06
N PHE A 10 -22.55 -14.36 35.22
CA PHE A 10 -21.94 -14.61 36.53
C PHE A 10 -21.68 -13.33 37.28
N GLU A 11 -22.29 -13.15 38.46
CA GLU A 11 -22.07 -12.02 39.33
C GLU A 11 -20.89 -12.32 40.28
N LEU A 12 -19.89 -11.47 40.30
CA LEU A 12 -18.76 -11.56 41.22
C LEU A 12 -19.11 -10.85 42.53
N ASN A 13 -18.88 -11.52 43.64
CA ASN A 13 -19.00 -10.93 44.96
C ASN A 13 -17.66 -10.32 45.44
N ALA A 14 -17.75 -9.41 46.43
CA ALA A 14 -16.56 -8.86 47.06
C ALA A 14 -15.72 -9.97 47.73
N ARG A 15 -14.48 -10.13 47.32
CA ARG A 15 -13.48 -11.15 47.66
C ARG A 15 -13.46 -12.39 46.76
N ASP A 16 -14.27 -12.45 45.69
CA ASP A 16 -14.10 -13.50 44.68
C ASP A 16 -12.80 -13.27 43.92
N SER A 17 -12.12 -14.36 43.62
CA SER A 17 -10.90 -14.37 42.79
C SER A 17 -11.16 -15.13 41.50
N VAL A 18 -10.96 -14.48 40.37
CA VAL A 18 -11.04 -15.13 39.06
C VAL A 18 -9.66 -15.65 38.71
N VAL A 19 -9.49 -16.94 38.69
CA VAL A 19 -8.27 -17.60 38.24
C VAL A 19 -8.51 -18.17 36.85
N ALA A 20 -7.86 -17.59 35.84
CA ALA A 20 -7.81 -18.19 34.54
C ALA A 20 -6.63 -19.19 34.49
N PRO A 21 -6.89 -20.49 34.35
CA PRO A 21 -5.80 -21.46 34.26
C PRO A 21 -4.98 -21.18 32.98
N SER A 22 -3.67 -21.20 33.10
CA SER A 22 -2.77 -21.17 31.95
C SER A 22 -2.80 -22.53 31.27
N PHE A 23 -3.46 -22.61 30.13
CA PHE A 23 -3.39 -23.81 29.29
C PHE A 23 -2.13 -23.71 28.44
N SER A 24 -1.10 -24.47 28.80
CA SER A 24 0.16 -24.56 28.06
C SER A 24 0.00 -25.03 26.59
N ASN A 25 -1.13 -25.58 26.24
CA ASN A 25 -1.42 -26.08 24.89
C ASN A 25 -2.28 -25.11 24.03
N ILE A 26 -2.69 -23.95 24.56
CA ILE A 26 -3.49 -22.97 23.79
C ILE A 26 -2.57 -21.99 23.03
N SER A 27 -1.29 -21.89 23.40
CA SER A 27 -0.36 -20.93 22.77
C SER A 27 -0.09 -21.18 21.27
N GLU A 28 -0.36 -22.40 20.78
CA GLU A 28 -0.15 -22.73 19.36
C GLU A 28 -1.27 -22.23 18.43
N HIS A 29 -2.40 -21.78 18.96
CA HIS A 29 -3.56 -21.36 18.16
C HIS A 29 -4.02 -19.91 18.41
N ILE A 30 -3.34 -19.18 19.30
CA ILE A 30 -3.65 -17.77 19.51
C ILE A 30 -2.92 -16.94 18.48
N LEU A 31 -3.67 -16.42 17.52
CA LEU A 31 -3.17 -15.50 16.50
C LEU A 31 -3.27 -14.06 17.03
N GLU A 32 -2.35 -13.21 16.63
CA GLU A 32 -2.27 -11.81 17.03
C GLU A 32 -2.27 -10.90 15.81
N VAL A 33 -3.02 -9.80 15.87
CA VAL A 33 -3.00 -8.70 14.91
C VAL A 33 -2.81 -7.38 15.66
N THR A 34 -2.10 -6.45 15.05
CA THR A 34 -1.95 -5.09 15.58
C THR A 34 -2.79 -4.13 14.76
N ILE A 35 -3.62 -3.31 15.42
CA ILE A 35 -4.36 -2.23 14.77
C ILE A 35 -3.95 -0.89 15.34
N SER A 36 -3.65 0.07 14.47
CA SER A 36 -3.14 1.39 14.83
C SER A 36 -3.81 2.52 14.06
N GLY A 37 -3.57 3.76 14.48
CA GLY A 37 -4.11 4.96 13.86
C GLY A 37 -5.53 5.32 14.31
N MET A 38 -6.40 5.69 13.35
CA MET A 38 -7.70 6.29 13.62
C MET A 38 -8.81 5.28 13.86
N VAL A 39 -8.59 4.35 14.79
CA VAL A 39 -9.62 3.49 15.39
C VAL A 39 -9.87 3.90 16.83
N THR A 40 -11.02 3.54 17.37
CA THR A 40 -11.41 3.95 18.73
C THR A 40 -10.46 3.39 19.79
N ARG A 41 -10.06 2.13 19.65
CA ARG A 41 -9.16 1.43 20.59
C ARG A 41 -8.03 0.77 19.80
N PRO A 42 -6.95 1.50 19.47
CA PRO A 42 -5.76 0.93 18.85
C PRO A 42 -5.05 0.00 19.83
N GLY A 43 -4.37 -1.03 19.31
CA GLY A 43 -3.63 -2.00 20.12
C GLY A 43 -3.50 -3.36 19.47
N LYS A 44 -3.07 -4.34 20.26
CA LYS A 44 -2.96 -5.74 19.87
C LYS A 44 -4.24 -6.48 20.17
N TYR A 45 -4.68 -7.30 19.22
CA TYR A 45 -5.88 -8.11 19.35
C TYR A 45 -5.56 -9.56 19.07
N PHE A 46 -5.98 -10.41 19.99
CA PHE A 46 -5.92 -11.85 19.78
C PHE A 46 -7.16 -12.33 19.04
N PHE A 47 -6.98 -13.27 18.14
CA PHE A 47 -8.06 -13.79 17.32
C PHE A 47 -7.88 -15.28 17.03
N MET A 48 -8.95 -15.93 16.54
CA MET A 48 -8.93 -17.34 16.14
C MET A 48 -8.83 -17.44 14.61
N GLU A 49 -8.32 -18.56 14.13
CA GLU A 49 -8.24 -18.85 12.70
C GLU A 49 -9.58 -18.64 12.00
N GLY A 50 -9.53 -17.96 10.82
CA GLY A 50 -10.73 -17.62 10.05
C GLY A 50 -11.40 -16.30 10.44
N GLU A 51 -10.91 -15.58 11.46
CA GLU A 51 -11.43 -14.26 11.81
C GLU A 51 -11.10 -13.24 10.71
N LYS A 52 -12.06 -12.35 10.43
CA LYS A 52 -12.00 -11.41 9.32
C LYS A 52 -11.62 -10.01 9.77
N LEU A 53 -11.13 -9.21 8.80
CA LEU A 53 -10.73 -7.82 9.00
C LEU A 53 -11.85 -6.97 9.64
N SER A 54 -13.09 -7.09 9.13
CA SER A 54 -14.21 -6.32 9.67
C SER A 54 -14.47 -6.59 11.15
N ASN A 55 -14.30 -7.84 11.59
CA ASN A 55 -14.53 -8.22 12.99
C ASN A 55 -13.53 -7.56 13.94
N ILE A 56 -12.25 -7.51 13.56
CA ILE A 56 -11.22 -6.86 14.37
C ILE A 56 -11.46 -5.35 14.44
N ILE A 57 -11.85 -4.71 13.32
CA ILE A 57 -12.20 -3.29 13.31
C ILE A 57 -13.39 -3.02 14.26
N ASP A 58 -14.41 -3.85 14.23
CA ASP A 58 -15.57 -3.74 15.16
C ASP A 58 -15.13 -3.91 16.60
N ARG A 59 -14.28 -4.90 16.90
CA ARG A 59 -13.72 -5.11 18.25
C ARG A 59 -12.86 -3.94 18.72
N ALA A 60 -12.19 -3.27 17.78
CA ALA A 60 -11.46 -2.01 18.05
C ALA A 60 -12.39 -0.81 18.26
N GLY A 61 -13.71 -1.01 18.22
CA GLY A 61 -14.71 0.04 18.43
C GLY A 61 -15.00 0.89 17.21
N GLY A 62 -14.60 0.41 16.01
CA GLY A 62 -14.78 1.13 14.75
C GLY A 62 -13.82 2.30 14.58
N TYR A 63 -14.15 3.15 13.65
CA TYR A 63 -13.33 4.29 13.22
C TYR A 63 -13.63 5.55 14.03
N LYS A 64 -12.64 6.42 14.17
CA LYS A 64 -12.80 7.79 14.67
C LYS A 64 -13.31 8.70 13.52
N ASP A 65 -13.88 9.86 13.86
CA ASP A 65 -14.51 10.78 12.90
C ASP A 65 -13.58 11.25 11.77
N ASN A 66 -12.27 11.34 12.04
CA ASN A 66 -11.26 11.79 11.08
C ASN A 66 -10.49 10.63 10.43
N ALA A 67 -10.98 9.40 10.56
CA ALA A 67 -10.37 8.23 9.94
C ALA A 67 -10.50 8.28 8.42
N TYR A 68 -9.40 8.03 7.74
CA TYR A 68 -9.37 7.91 6.28
C TYR A 68 -9.42 6.45 5.86
N ILE A 69 -10.63 5.90 5.79
CA ILE A 69 -10.89 4.48 5.52
C ILE A 69 -10.30 4.05 4.17
N TYR A 70 -10.43 4.89 3.13
CA TYR A 70 -9.89 4.60 1.80
C TYR A 70 -8.35 4.52 1.78
N GLY A 71 -7.68 5.20 2.70
CA GLY A 71 -6.23 5.13 2.89
C GLY A 71 -5.77 4.02 3.83
N GLY A 72 -6.67 3.17 4.30
CA GLY A 72 -6.33 2.04 5.16
C GLY A 72 -5.26 1.13 4.53
N ALA A 73 -4.40 0.57 5.37
CA ALA A 73 -3.34 -0.32 4.94
C ALA A 73 -3.26 -1.55 5.84
N LEU A 74 -3.02 -2.70 5.23
CA LEU A 74 -2.73 -3.96 5.91
C LEU A 74 -1.35 -4.44 5.45
N PHE A 75 -0.51 -4.79 6.41
CA PHE A 75 0.83 -5.33 6.17
C PHE A 75 0.88 -6.76 6.67
N ARG A 76 1.42 -7.63 5.84
CA ARG A 76 1.50 -9.07 6.10
C ARG A 76 2.91 -9.58 5.85
N LYS A 77 3.44 -10.32 6.81
CA LYS A 77 4.80 -10.84 6.73
C LYS A 77 4.98 -11.78 5.54
N GLU A 78 4.02 -12.65 5.27
CA GLU A 78 4.10 -13.57 4.13
C GLU A 78 4.11 -12.81 2.79
N ALA A 79 3.32 -11.74 2.67
CA ALA A 79 3.34 -10.89 1.49
C ALA A 79 4.71 -10.20 1.32
N LEU A 80 5.33 -9.74 2.42
CA LEU A 80 6.67 -9.16 2.43
C LEU A 80 7.73 -10.15 1.91
N GLU A 81 7.69 -11.39 2.38
CA GLU A 81 8.64 -12.43 1.93
C GLU A 81 8.44 -12.76 0.44
N LYS A 82 7.20 -12.83 -0.02
CA LYS A 82 6.88 -13.01 -1.44
C LYS A 82 7.35 -11.82 -2.30
N GLU A 83 7.14 -10.58 -1.84
CA GLU A 83 7.64 -9.39 -2.53
C GLU A 83 9.16 -9.42 -2.70
N LYS A 84 9.91 -9.79 -1.65
CA LYS A 84 11.37 -9.93 -1.70
C LYS A 84 11.80 -11.00 -2.71
N LEU A 85 11.19 -12.17 -2.64
CA LEU A 85 11.49 -13.28 -3.55
C LEU A 85 11.24 -12.90 -5.01
N TYR A 86 10.10 -12.28 -5.32
CA TYR A 86 9.78 -11.83 -6.67
C TYR A 86 10.73 -10.72 -7.15
N ALA A 87 11.18 -9.86 -6.26
CA ALA A 87 12.15 -8.83 -6.63
C ALA A 87 13.51 -9.43 -7.00
N GLU A 88 13.97 -10.46 -6.29
CA GLU A 88 15.21 -11.17 -6.61
C GLU A 88 15.11 -11.86 -7.98
N ILE A 89 13.99 -12.55 -8.25
CA ILE A 89 13.73 -13.18 -9.55
C ILE A 89 13.71 -12.14 -10.67
N ASN A 90 12.94 -11.06 -10.50
CA ASN A 90 12.85 -10.00 -11.50
C ASN A 90 14.18 -9.28 -11.75
N TYR A 91 15.00 -9.13 -10.71
CA TYR A 91 16.35 -8.57 -10.83
C TYR A 91 17.23 -9.49 -11.71
N ALA A 92 17.25 -10.78 -11.40
CA ALA A 92 18.02 -11.76 -12.17
C ALA A 92 17.57 -11.81 -13.64
N ASP A 93 16.26 -11.84 -13.90
CA ASP A 93 15.68 -11.84 -15.24
C ASP A 93 16.02 -10.56 -16.02
N THR A 94 15.99 -9.40 -15.35
CA THR A 94 16.35 -8.12 -15.96
C THR A 94 17.83 -8.11 -16.37
N ILE A 95 18.72 -8.55 -15.50
CA ILE A 95 20.16 -8.65 -15.81
C ILE A 95 20.40 -9.62 -16.96
N ASN A 96 19.76 -10.79 -16.95
CA ASN A 96 19.88 -11.78 -18.02
C ASN A 96 19.38 -11.24 -19.37
N TYR A 97 18.27 -10.51 -19.36
CA TYR A 97 17.74 -9.86 -20.57
C TYR A 97 18.73 -8.84 -21.13
N ILE A 98 19.29 -7.99 -20.28
CA ILE A 98 20.27 -6.97 -20.65
C ILE A 98 21.50 -7.64 -21.27
N VAL A 99 22.10 -8.60 -20.57
CA VAL A 99 23.30 -9.32 -21.02
C VAL A 99 23.07 -10.03 -22.36
N SER A 100 21.90 -10.66 -22.52
CA SER A 100 21.53 -11.40 -23.72
C SER A 100 21.29 -10.51 -24.94
N ASN A 101 21.06 -9.21 -24.74
CA ASN A 101 20.76 -8.26 -25.81
C ASN A 101 21.89 -7.24 -26.05
N ILE A 102 22.94 -7.24 -25.25
CA ILE A 102 24.13 -6.41 -25.49
C ILE A 102 24.78 -6.85 -26.82
N GLY A 103 24.97 -5.90 -27.72
CA GLY A 103 25.67 -6.13 -29.00
C GLY A 103 24.85 -6.73 -30.12
N LYS A 104 23.54 -6.98 -29.96
CA LYS A 104 22.71 -7.42 -31.08
C LYS A 104 22.39 -6.26 -32.03
N PRO A 105 22.45 -6.46 -33.37
CA PRO A 105 22.01 -5.47 -34.33
C PRO A 105 20.56 -5.12 -34.12
N GLY A 106 20.23 -3.82 -33.95
CA GLY A 106 18.86 -3.36 -33.71
C GLY A 106 18.46 -3.31 -32.23
N ALA A 107 19.28 -3.76 -31.30
CA ALA A 107 19.10 -3.46 -29.89
C ALA A 107 19.28 -1.95 -29.68
N SER A 108 18.31 -1.30 -29.08
CA SER A 108 18.47 0.08 -28.62
C SER A 108 19.72 0.15 -27.75
N GLN A 109 20.62 1.10 -28.06
CA GLN A 109 21.80 1.31 -27.23
C GLN A 109 21.34 1.80 -25.86
N VAL A 110 21.15 0.85 -24.94
CA VAL A 110 20.94 1.18 -23.54
C VAL A 110 22.27 1.75 -23.05
N SER A 111 22.30 3.03 -22.74
CA SER A 111 23.53 3.65 -22.24
C SER A 111 23.92 2.98 -20.91
N SER A 112 25.23 2.87 -20.64
CA SER A 112 25.74 2.34 -19.37
C SER A 112 25.15 3.10 -18.18
N SER A 113 24.97 4.40 -18.32
CA SER A 113 24.33 5.26 -17.30
C SER A 113 22.85 4.91 -17.06
N ALA A 114 22.09 4.55 -18.09
CA ALA A 114 20.72 4.12 -17.92
C ALA A 114 20.62 2.74 -17.21
N LEU A 115 21.59 1.86 -17.45
CA LEU A 115 21.71 0.59 -16.75
C LEU A 115 22.07 0.79 -15.27
N GLU A 116 23.02 1.67 -14.97
CA GLU A 116 23.37 1.99 -13.58
C GLU A 116 22.19 2.53 -12.81
N ILE A 117 21.44 3.47 -13.39
CA ILE A 117 20.23 4.03 -12.78
C ILE A 117 19.19 2.93 -12.52
N LEU A 118 18.96 2.05 -13.50
CA LEU A 118 17.99 0.94 -13.36
C LEU A 118 18.42 -0.02 -12.24
N VAL A 119 19.70 -0.40 -12.20
CA VAL A 119 20.25 -1.29 -11.17
C VAL A 119 20.15 -0.65 -9.78
N GLU A 120 20.45 0.65 -9.66
CA GLU A 120 20.34 1.37 -8.40
C GLU A 120 18.89 1.49 -7.93
N GLU A 121 17.96 1.76 -8.86
CA GLU A 121 16.53 1.80 -8.59
C GLU A 121 15.98 0.43 -8.15
N LEU A 122 16.43 -0.65 -8.78
CA LEU A 122 16.09 -2.02 -8.38
C LEU A 122 16.63 -2.40 -6.99
N LYS A 123 17.79 -1.89 -6.61
CA LYS A 123 18.42 -2.13 -5.29
C LYS A 123 17.79 -1.29 -4.18
N SER A 124 17.29 -0.11 -4.49
CA SER A 124 16.72 0.81 -3.51
C SER A 124 15.29 0.45 -3.08
N LYS A 125 14.73 -0.65 -3.60
CA LYS A 125 13.36 -1.08 -3.29
C LYS A 125 13.16 -1.32 -1.80
N GLN A 126 12.17 -0.64 -1.24
CA GLN A 126 11.63 -0.96 0.07
C GLN A 126 10.42 -1.88 -0.10
N PHE A 127 10.50 -3.04 0.51
CA PHE A 127 9.41 -4.00 0.55
C PHE A 127 8.61 -3.79 1.82
N THR A 128 7.30 -3.89 1.73
CA THR A 128 6.42 -3.53 2.83
C THR A 128 5.49 -4.65 3.22
N GLY A 129 5.24 -5.60 2.31
CA GLY A 129 4.24 -6.63 2.51
C GLY A 129 2.81 -6.09 2.53
N ARG A 130 2.57 -4.93 1.89
CA ARG A 130 1.23 -4.34 1.83
C ARG A 130 0.28 -5.23 1.05
N VAL A 131 -0.85 -5.55 1.68
CA VAL A 131 -1.98 -6.24 1.05
C VAL A 131 -3.07 -5.21 0.76
N ILE A 132 -3.53 -5.13 -0.50
CA ILE A 132 -4.63 -4.24 -0.88
C ILE A 132 -5.92 -4.85 -0.34
N ALA A 133 -6.56 -4.16 0.59
CA ALA A 133 -7.81 -4.57 1.23
C ALA A 133 -8.83 -3.43 1.22
N ASN A 134 -10.10 -3.78 1.27
CA ASN A 134 -11.15 -2.81 1.52
C ASN A 134 -11.34 -2.68 3.04
N PHE A 135 -11.38 -1.44 3.52
CA PHE A 135 -11.58 -1.14 4.94
C PHE A 135 -12.99 -0.62 5.26
N ASP A 136 -13.87 -0.50 4.26
CA ASP A 136 -15.27 -0.14 4.50
C ASP A 136 -16.03 -1.34 5.10
N THR A 137 -16.15 -1.34 6.43
CA THR A 137 -16.79 -2.43 7.16
C THR A 137 -18.26 -2.63 6.79
N GLN A 138 -18.95 -1.60 6.29
CA GLN A 138 -20.33 -1.74 5.83
C GLN A 138 -20.40 -2.52 4.52
N LEU A 139 -19.52 -2.19 3.58
CA LEU A 139 -19.39 -2.93 2.32
C LEU A 139 -18.90 -4.37 2.54
N LEU A 140 -17.95 -4.57 3.46
CA LEU A 140 -17.44 -5.91 3.80
C LEU A 140 -18.54 -6.81 4.40
N LYS A 141 -19.37 -6.27 5.27
CA LYS A 141 -20.51 -7.02 5.85
C LYS A 141 -21.58 -7.39 4.81
N GLN A 142 -21.79 -6.53 3.81
CA GLN A 142 -22.72 -6.82 2.71
C GLN A 142 -22.13 -7.85 1.73
N ASN A 143 -20.83 -7.85 1.54
CA ASN A 143 -20.13 -8.75 0.61
C ASN A 143 -19.01 -9.51 1.34
N GLN A 144 -19.37 -10.52 2.11
CA GLN A 144 -18.48 -11.30 2.96
C GLN A 144 -17.35 -12.02 2.20
N GLY A 145 -17.48 -12.20 0.87
CA GLY A 145 -16.43 -12.78 0.03
C GLY A 145 -15.20 -11.87 -0.14
N ASN A 146 -15.37 -10.55 0.04
CA ASN A 146 -14.29 -9.56 -0.09
C ASN A 146 -13.67 -9.20 1.28
N ASP A 147 -14.17 -9.77 2.36
CA ASP A 147 -13.67 -9.52 3.71
C ASP A 147 -12.47 -10.41 3.99
N LEU A 148 -11.31 -9.80 4.13
CA LEU A 148 -10.02 -10.48 4.24
C LEU A 148 -9.96 -11.31 5.54
N ILE A 149 -9.54 -12.56 5.42
CA ILE A 149 -9.18 -13.40 6.57
C ILE A 149 -7.81 -12.93 7.08
N LEU A 150 -7.72 -12.71 8.38
CA LEU A 150 -6.50 -12.24 9.03
C LEU A 150 -5.51 -13.39 9.25
N GLU A 151 -4.23 -13.04 9.22
CA GLU A 151 -3.12 -13.92 9.52
C GLU A 151 -2.33 -13.43 10.74
N HIS A 152 -1.62 -14.35 11.38
CA HIS A 152 -0.80 -14.01 12.54
C HIS A 152 0.28 -12.98 12.18
N GLY A 153 0.34 -11.91 12.97
CA GLY A 153 1.29 -10.82 12.77
C GLY A 153 0.86 -9.79 11.74
N ASP A 154 -0.40 -9.83 11.27
CA ASP A 154 -0.93 -8.74 10.43
C ASP A 154 -0.90 -7.41 11.19
N GLU A 155 -0.52 -6.34 10.48
CA GLU A 155 -0.53 -4.98 10.99
C GLU A 155 -1.52 -4.15 10.18
N ILE A 156 -2.50 -3.56 10.86
CA ILE A 156 -3.53 -2.71 10.28
C ILE A 156 -3.27 -1.27 10.68
N VAL A 157 -3.24 -0.37 9.71
CA VAL A 157 -3.04 1.06 9.91
C VAL A 157 -4.19 1.83 9.28
N ILE A 158 -4.91 2.61 10.07
CA ILE A 158 -5.96 3.52 9.60
C ILE A 158 -5.47 4.95 9.74
N PRO A 159 -5.09 5.63 8.63
CA PRO A 159 -4.55 6.98 8.70
C PRO A 159 -5.62 8.06 8.90
N THR A 160 -5.20 9.28 9.18
CA THR A 160 -6.00 10.49 9.01
C THR A 160 -6.03 10.90 7.54
N ILE A 161 -7.09 11.62 7.14
CA ILE A 161 -7.16 12.19 5.80
C ILE A 161 -6.09 13.25 5.59
N GLN A 162 -5.27 13.07 4.55
CA GLN A 162 -4.23 14.02 4.12
C GLN A 162 -4.73 14.77 2.90
N LYS A 163 -5.12 16.03 3.06
CA LYS A 163 -5.60 16.86 1.92
C LYS A 163 -4.43 17.35 1.03
N VAL A 164 -3.58 16.43 0.63
CA VAL A 164 -2.39 16.69 -0.18
C VAL A 164 -2.31 15.65 -1.30
N VAL A 165 -1.82 16.06 -2.46
CA VAL A 165 -1.40 15.20 -3.57
C VAL A 165 0.11 15.34 -3.72
N TYR A 166 0.81 14.23 -3.82
CA TYR A 166 2.26 14.17 -3.88
C TYR A 166 2.72 13.97 -5.32
N LEU A 167 3.65 14.82 -5.77
CA LEU A 167 4.22 14.77 -7.12
C LEU A 167 5.71 14.45 -7.03
N PHE A 168 6.11 13.31 -7.60
CA PHE A 168 7.49 12.82 -7.59
C PHE A 168 8.00 12.52 -9.00
N GLY A 169 9.33 12.52 -9.15
CA GLY A 169 10.00 12.20 -10.39
C GLY A 169 10.28 13.40 -11.27
N ASP A 170 10.23 13.23 -12.58
CA ASP A 170 10.66 14.20 -13.57
C ASP A 170 9.61 15.29 -13.87
N PHE A 171 9.05 15.91 -12.81
CA PHE A 171 8.34 17.18 -12.91
C PHE A 171 9.36 18.34 -12.94
N LYS A 172 9.00 19.46 -13.56
CA LYS A 172 9.83 20.68 -13.53
C LYS A 172 10.00 21.19 -12.10
N ASN A 173 8.92 21.19 -11.31
CA ASN A 173 8.92 21.52 -9.90
C ASN A 173 8.24 20.37 -9.11
N PRO A 174 8.97 19.35 -8.68
CA PRO A 174 8.42 18.33 -7.79
C PRO A 174 7.93 18.99 -6.49
N VAL A 175 6.68 18.82 -6.15
CA VAL A 175 6.05 19.54 -5.02
C VAL A 175 4.84 18.78 -4.49
N ASN A 176 4.54 19.00 -3.23
CA ASN A 176 3.29 18.53 -2.64
C ASN A 176 2.24 19.63 -2.80
N LEU A 177 1.10 19.29 -3.39
CA LEU A 177 0.02 20.23 -3.69
C LEU A 177 -1.21 19.91 -2.84
N THR A 178 -1.94 20.93 -2.44
CA THR A 178 -3.23 20.75 -1.77
C THR A 178 -4.19 19.99 -2.69
N TYR A 179 -4.89 19.02 -2.13
CA TYR A 179 -5.93 18.30 -2.85
C TYR A 179 -7.13 19.22 -3.14
N ASP A 180 -7.60 19.18 -4.38
CA ASP A 180 -8.83 19.80 -4.83
C ASP A 180 -9.65 18.78 -5.63
N SER A 181 -10.91 18.59 -5.26
CA SER A 181 -11.80 17.62 -5.91
C SER A 181 -12.15 17.98 -7.35
N ALA A 182 -11.94 19.22 -7.77
CA ALA A 182 -12.15 19.67 -9.14
C ALA A 182 -10.93 19.37 -10.06
N PHE A 183 -9.77 18.99 -9.48
CA PHE A 183 -8.54 18.80 -10.23
C PHE A 183 -8.33 17.34 -10.62
N GLY A 184 -8.00 17.14 -11.89
CA GLY A 184 -7.50 15.86 -12.40
C GLY A 184 -5.96 15.87 -12.53
N VAL A 185 -5.41 14.75 -13.01
CA VAL A 185 -3.95 14.56 -13.20
C VAL A 185 -3.31 15.72 -13.97
N LYS A 186 -3.97 16.21 -15.02
CA LYS A 186 -3.46 17.34 -15.85
C LYS A 186 -3.29 18.63 -15.09
N ASP A 187 -4.23 18.91 -14.18
CA ASP A 187 -4.21 20.15 -13.42
C ASP A 187 -3.02 20.13 -12.47
N TYR A 188 -2.77 19.00 -11.81
CA TYR A 188 -1.59 18.82 -10.97
C TYR A 188 -0.28 18.89 -11.74
N ILE A 189 -0.18 18.29 -12.95
CA ILE A 189 0.99 18.44 -13.83
C ILE A 189 1.22 19.93 -14.17
N ARG A 190 0.17 20.65 -14.52
CA ARG A 190 0.26 22.09 -14.84
C ARG A 190 0.73 22.91 -13.65
N LEU A 191 0.22 22.66 -12.46
CA LEU A 191 0.63 23.33 -11.22
C LEU A 191 2.08 23.06 -10.86
N ALA A 192 2.61 21.88 -11.18
CA ALA A 192 4.02 21.53 -11.04
C ALA A 192 4.91 22.11 -12.15
N GLY A 193 4.39 23.01 -13.00
CA GLY A 193 5.14 23.62 -14.11
C GLY A 193 5.32 22.71 -15.32
N GLY A 194 4.68 21.55 -15.36
CA GLY A 194 4.80 20.54 -16.41
C GLY A 194 5.87 19.49 -16.14
N LEU A 195 6.05 18.61 -17.12
CA LEU A 195 7.05 17.55 -17.09
C LEU A 195 8.39 18.05 -17.66
N LYS A 196 9.51 17.47 -17.20
CA LYS A 196 10.83 17.64 -17.83
C LYS A 196 10.85 16.94 -19.18
N ASP A 197 11.79 17.33 -20.06
CA ASP A 197 12.00 16.67 -21.35
C ASP A 197 12.47 15.22 -21.20
N SER A 198 13.08 14.90 -20.05
CA SER A 198 13.50 13.55 -19.67
C SER A 198 12.37 12.67 -19.10
N ALA A 199 11.18 13.20 -18.91
CA ALA A 199 10.07 12.45 -18.36
C ALA A 199 9.44 11.51 -19.40
N ASN A 200 9.02 10.30 -18.94
CA ASN A 200 8.24 9.40 -19.76
C ASN A 200 6.83 9.99 -20.02
N SER A 201 6.26 9.65 -21.20
CA SER A 201 4.89 10.04 -21.55
C SER A 201 3.81 9.33 -20.72
N GLN A 202 4.18 8.24 -20.02
CA GLN A 202 3.31 7.50 -19.13
C GLN A 202 3.66 7.83 -17.67
N LEU A 203 2.69 8.36 -16.96
CA LEU A 203 2.78 8.63 -15.52
C LEU A 203 2.13 7.48 -14.76
N VAL A 204 2.52 7.31 -13.52
CA VAL A 204 1.87 6.38 -12.62
C VAL A 204 1.15 7.17 -11.52
N VAL A 205 -0.11 6.89 -11.35
CA VAL A 205 -0.93 7.44 -10.27
C VAL A 205 -1.19 6.32 -9.26
N ILE A 206 -0.87 6.59 -8.00
CA ILE A 206 -1.08 5.64 -6.93
C ILE A 206 -2.14 6.21 -6.01
N ASP A 207 -3.17 5.41 -5.80
CA ASP A 207 -4.25 5.75 -4.89
C ASP A 207 -3.86 5.48 -3.43
N PRO A 208 -4.52 6.14 -2.48
CA PRO A 208 -4.26 5.91 -1.05
C PRO A 208 -4.44 4.46 -0.59
N ASP A 209 -5.31 3.69 -1.25
CA ASP A 209 -5.49 2.25 -0.97
C ASP A 209 -4.32 1.37 -1.49
N GLY A 210 -3.39 1.96 -2.25
CA GLY A 210 -2.22 1.30 -2.80
C GLY A 210 -2.37 0.81 -4.23
N LYS A 211 -3.53 0.98 -4.85
CA LYS A 211 -3.70 0.67 -6.28
C LYS A 211 -2.94 1.67 -7.14
N SER A 212 -2.39 1.17 -8.24
CA SER A 212 -1.67 2.00 -9.20
C SER A 212 -2.34 1.97 -10.57
N HIS A 213 -2.34 3.14 -11.22
CA HIS A 213 -2.93 3.35 -12.54
C HIS A 213 -1.91 4.01 -13.46
N ILE A 214 -1.85 3.57 -14.72
CA ILE A 214 -1.02 4.22 -15.73
C ILE A 214 -1.84 5.31 -16.40
N TYR A 215 -1.36 6.54 -16.31
CA TYR A 215 -1.90 7.70 -17.00
C TYR A 215 -1.03 8.04 -18.21
N SER A 216 -1.60 8.08 -19.41
CA SER A 216 -0.90 8.46 -20.63
C SER A 216 -1.43 9.79 -21.16
N SER A 217 -0.55 10.78 -21.24
CA SER A 217 -0.90 12.11 -21.79
C SER A 217 -1.22 12.08 -23.28
N SER A 218 -0.68 11.12 -24.02
CA SER A 218 -0.86 11.03 -25.50
C SER A 218 -2.19 10.39 -25.92
N LYS A 219 -2.80 9.54 -25.09
CA LYS A 219 -4.10 8.91 -25.39
C LYS A 219 -5.31 9.83 -25.18
N PHE A 220 -5.06 11.05 -24.72
CA PHE A 220 -6.09 12.01 -24.38
C PHE A 220 -6.78 12.68 -25.58
N LEU A 221 -6.23 12.59 -26.80
CA LEU A 221 -6.86 13.15 -28.01
C LEU A 221 -8.16 12.43 -28.42
N LEU A 222 -8.46 11.25 -27.86
CA LEU A 222 -9.63 10.43 -28.18
C LEU A 222 -10.71 10.36 -27.08
N GLY A 223 -10.68 11.26 -26.09
CA GLY A 223 -11.74 11.45 -25.10
C GLY A 223 -11.97 10.25 -24.16
N ARG A 224 -11.95 10.51 -22.86
CA ARG A 224 -12.28 9.63 -21.73
C ARG A 224 -11.14 8.76 -21.18
N SER A 225 -10.32 9.37 -20.34
CA SER A 225 -9.94 8.80 -19.05
C SER A 225 -9.65 9.94 -18.08
N SER A 226 -10.70 10.48 -17.47
CA SER A 226 -10.52 11.20 -16.22
C SER A 226 -10.16 10.14 -15.19
N LEU A 227 -8.90 10.08 -14.79
CA LEU A 227 -8.49 9.31 -13.63
C LEU A 227 -8.78 10.20 -12.41
N ASP A 228 -9.56 9.69 -11.49
CA ASP A 228 -9.88 10.39 -10.26
C ASP A 228 -8.63 10.48 -9.37
N ILE A 229 -8.45 11.61 -8.74
CA ILE A 229 -7.39 11.84 -7.76
C ILE A 229 -8.05 11.94 -6.38
N TYR A 230 -7.43 11.31 -5.41
CA TYR A 230 -7.91 11.27 -4.04
C TYR A 230 -6.93 12.00 -3.10
N PRO A 231 -7.40 12.47 -1.94
CA PRO A 231 -6.49 12.98 -0.90
C PRO A 231 -5.45 11.92 -0.54
N GLY A 232 -4.17 12.26 -0.61
CA GLY A 232 -3.08 11.30 -0.39
C GLY A 232 -2.60 10.55 -1.63
N SER A 233 -3.20 10.79 -2.81
CA SER A 233 -2.70 10.21 -4.06
C SER A 233 -1.29 10.68 -4.39
N ILE A 234 -0.53 9.81 -5.05
CA ILE A 234 0.81 10.10 -5.56
C ILE A 234 0.76 10.10 -7.08
N ILE A 235 1.31 11.13 -7.71
CA ILE A 235 1.54 11.18 -9.15
C ILE A 235 3.05 11.09 -9.37
N TYR A 236 3.48 10.00 -9.98
CA TYR A 236 4.90 9.76 -10.28
C TYR A 236 5.17 9.92 -11.77
N ALA A 237 6.13 10.77 -12.10
CA ALA A 237 6.62 10.99 -13.45
C ALA A 237 7.98 10.28 -13.61
N PRO A 238 7.99 9.06 -14.15
CA PRO A 238 9.24 8.34 -14.33
C PRO A 238 10.08 8.98 -15.42
N ARG A 239 11.41 8.77 -15.33
CA ARG A 239 12.34 9.17 -16.38
C ARG A 239 12.22 8.25 -17.59
N ASP A 240 12.30 8.82 -18.79
CA ASP A 240 12.42 8.04 -20.02
C ASP A 240 13.86 7.53 -20.16
N VAL A 241 14.09 6.26 -19.88
CA VAL A 241 15.39 5.59 -19.97
C VAL A 241 15.66 4.97 -21.35
N GLY A 242 14.93 5.44 -22.38
CA GLY A 242 14.99 4.86 -23.71
C GLY A 242 14.12 3.60 -23.81
N LYS A 243 13.79 3.16 -25.02
CA LYS A 243 12.79 2.15 -25.36
C LYS A 243 13.00 0.76 -24.71
N LEU A 244 13.04 0.71 -23.40
CA LEU A 244 12.80 -0.55 -22.66
C LEU A 244 11.34 -0.94 -22.88
N SER A 245 11.08 -2.19 -23.23
CA SER A 245 9.71 -2.66 -23.48
C SER A 245 8.85 -2.40 -22.25
N GLY A 246 7.61 -1.89 -22.45
CA GLY A 246 6.73 -1.42 -21.39
C GLY A 246 6.45 -2.43 -20.26
N ILE A 247 6.68 -3.71 -20.48
CA ILE A 247 6.54 -4.79 -19.47
C ILE A 247 7.65 -4.71 -18.42
N LEU A 248 8.91 -4.49 -18.82
CA LEU A 248 10.05 -4.33 -17.88
C LEU A 248 9.93 -3.05 -17.08
N TYR A 249 9.41 -2.01 -17.71
CA TYR A 249 9.17 -0.72 -17.07
C TYR A 249 8.07 -0.82 -16.00
N ALA A 250 6.92 -1.43 -16.31
CA ALA A 250 5.83 -1.58 -15.36
C ALA A 250 6.21 -2.51 -14.19
N SER A 251 6.97 -3.57 -14.43
CA SER A 251 7.41 -4.49 -13.37
C SER A 251 8.48 -3.88 -12.44
N ALA A 252 9.31 -2.97 -12.95
CA ALA A 252 10.31 -2.27 -12.16
C ALA A 252 9.71 -1.19 -11.24
N LEU A 253 8.61 -0.56 -11.67
CA LEU A 253 8.02 0.57 -10.95
C LEU A 253 7.00 0.17 -9.88
N SER A 254 6.26 -0.92 -10.08
CA SER A 254 5.17 -1.33 -9.19
C SER A 254 5.56 -1.42 -7.70
N PRO A 255 6.72 -1.97 -7.32
CA PRO A 255 7.12 -2.05 -5.91
C PRO A 255 7.64 -0.73 -5.30
N ILE A 256 8.27 0.14 -6.11
CA ILE A 256 8.77 1.45 -5.64
C ILE A 256 7.59 2.31 -5.21
N LEU A 257 6.52 2.22 -5.95
CA LEU A 257 5.34 3.05 -5.79
C LEU A 257 4.51 2.64 -4.58
N SER A 258 4.44 1.36 -4.25
CA SER A 258 3.79 0.90 -3.02
C SER A 258 4.57 1.35 -1.76
N SER A 259 5.90 1.43 -1.82
CA SER A 259 6.72 1.88 -0.68
C SER A 259 6.62 3.39 -0.43
N LEU A 260 6.51 4.21 -1.49
CA LEU A 260 6.33 5.65 -1.36
C LEU A 260 4.97 6.00 -0.72
N ALA A 261 3.89 5.33 -1.14
CA ALA A 261 2.57 5.52 -0.56
C ALA A 261 2.52 5.23 0.95
N LEU A 262 3.41 4.35 1.42
CA LEU A 262 3.52 3.94 2.81
C LEU A 262 4.37 4.84 3.68
N SER A 263 5.52 5.28 3.19
CA SER A 263 6.40 6.16 3.96
C SER A 263 5.69 7.45 4.33
N LEU A 264 4.78 7.91 3.48
CA LEU A 264 4.01 9.13 3.71
C LEU A 264 2.81 8.91 4.66
N ALA A 265 2.20 7.72 4.64
CA ALA A 265 1.12 7.38 5.58
C ALA A 265 1.64 7.07 6.99
N SER A 266 2.83 6.43 7.10
CA SER A 266 3.42 6.02 8.38
C SER A 266 4.14 7.14 9.12
N LEU A 267 4.74 8.11 8.42
CA LEU A 267 5.46 9.22 9.05
C LEU A 267 4.59 10.09 9.96
N ASN A 268 3.28 10.17 9.71
CA ASN A 268 2.36 10.92 10.56
C ASN A 268 1.80 10.13 11.76
N THR A 269 1.95 8.80 11.80
CA THR A 269 1.49 8.01 12.94
C THR A 269 2.56 7.85 14.03
N ILE A 270 3.84 8.16 13.72
CA ILE A 270 4.97 8.04 14.64
C ILE A 270 5.17 9.33 15.46
N ASN A 271 4.63 10.47 15.02
CA ASN A 271 4.82 11.78 15.65
C ASN A 271 3.65 12.25 16.55
N ASN A 272 2.74 11.35 16.96
CA ASN A 272 1.68 11.67 17.94
C ASN A 272 1.68 10.67 19.08
#